data_0417c28f505cf7e95b46321e456e2ad8
#
_entry.id   0417c28f505cf7e95b46321e456e2ad8
#
_cell.length_a   1.000
_cell.length_b   1.000
_cell.length_c   1.000
_cell.angle_alpha   90.00
_cell.angle_beta   90.00
_cell.angle_gamma   90.00
#
_symmetry.space_group_name_H-M   'P 1'
#
loop_
_entity.id
_entity.type
_entity.pdbx_description
1 polymer ?
#
loop_
_entity_poly.entity_id
_entity_poly.type
_entity_poly.pdbx_seq_one_letter_code
_entity_poly.pdbx_strand_id
1 'polypeptide(L)'
;MARIAILTVSDRAARGDYEDRGGPACEDWLRGAITTPIEILRRITPDGRAEVAAALTDLADDWGADLILATGGTGPSPRDQTPEAMADVTTFDLPGFGEAMRAANGKVVATAILSRQSAGVRGRTLIITLPGSPNAISTSLEAIFAAVPYCLDLIGAARIETDPSVIKAHRPKGA
;
A
#
# COMPACT_ATOMS: atom_id res chain seq x y z
N MET A 1 4.48 6.72 -17.69
CA MET A 1 4.93 7.08 -16.32
C MET A 1 3.89 6.51 -15.37
N ALA A 2 4.29 5.68 -14.42
CA ALA A 2 3.35 5.09 -13.49
C ALA A 2 2.95 6.10 -12.41
N ARG A 3 1.66 6.08 -12.01
CA ARG A 3 1.09 6.93 -10.96
C ARG A 3 0.94 6.14 -9.68
N ILE A 4 1.62 6.56 -8.63
CA ILE A 4 1.60 5.90 -7.33
C ILE A 4 1.06 6.86 -6.28
N ALA A 5 -0.05 6.50 -5.65
CA ALA A 5 -0.59 7.26 -4.54
C ALA A 5 -0.14 6.67 -3.20
N ILE A 6 0.13 7.53 -2.24
CA ILE A 6 0.40 7.18 -0.85
C ILE A 6 -0.67 7.85 0.00
N LEU A 7 -1.51 7.04 0.66
CA LEU A 7 -2.58 7.49 1.53
C LEU A 7 -2.21 7.21 2.98
N THR A 8 -1.96 8.27 3.76
CA THR A 8 -1.77 8.14 5.21
C THR A 8 -3.12 8.26 5.91
N VAL A 9 -3.51 7.19 6.61
CA VAL A 9 -4.75 7.11 7.39
C VAL A 9 -4.42 7.40 8.85
N SER A 10 -4.79 8.58 9.33
CA SER A 10 -4.51 9.00 10.71
C SER A 10 -5.30 10.24 11.11
N ASP A 11 -6.15 10.14 12.13
CA ASP A 11 -6.83 11.28 12.74
C ASP A 11 -5.84 12.35 13.22
N ARG A 12 -4.76 11.94 13.86
CA ARG A 12 -3.76 12.87 14.42
C ARG A 12 -3.01 13.62 13.34
N ALA A 13 -2.61 12.94 12.27
CA ALA A 13 -1.94 13.58 11.15
C ALA A 13 -2.91 14.50 10.38
N ALA A 14 -4.16 14.09 10.20
CA ALA A 14 -5.18 14.90 9.53
C ALA A 14 -5.48 16.21 10.26
N ARG A 15 -5.41 16.22 11.61
CA ARG A 15 -5.56 17.44 12.43
C ARG A 15 -4.27 18.25 12.60
N GLY A 16 -3.13 17.73 12.15
CA GLY A 16 -1.83 18.37 12.37
C GLY A 16 -1.25 18.16 13.77
N ASP A 17 -1.82 17.28 14.59
CA ASP A 17 -1.35 16.96 15.94
C ASP A 17 -0.11 16.05 15.95
N TYR A 18 0.18 15.43 14.81
CA TYR A 18 1.28 14.50 14.64
C TYR A 18 1.86 14.60 13.22
N GLU A 19 3.19 14.59 13.13
CA GLU A 19 3.87 14.58 11.83
C GLU A 19 3.71 13.22 11.15
N ASP A 20 3.23 13.21 9.89
CA ASP A 20 3.17 12.01 9.08
C ASP A 20 4.59 11.48 8.81
N ARG A 21 4.89 10.28 9.31
CA ARG A 21 6.13 9.56 9.05
C ARG A 21 5.93 8.37 8.12
N GLY A 22 4.70 7.87 8.01
CA GLY A 22 4.38 6.72 7.18
C GLY A 22 4.43 7.05 5.69
N GLY A 23 3.82 8.17 5.30
CA GLY A 23 3.82 8.62 3.91
C GLY A 23 5.22 8.85 3.35
N PRO A 24 6.08 9.66 4.01
CA PRO A 24 7.48 9.80 3.61
C PRO A 24 8.24 8.46 3.53
N ALA A 25 8.08 7.58 4.51
CA ALA A 25 8.74 6.27 4.50
C ALA A 25 8.34 5.41 3.29
N CYS A 26 7.06 5.42 2.90
CA CYS A 26 6.61 4.77 1.67
C CYS A 26 7.26 5.40 0.43
N GLU A 27 7.29 6.74 0.35
CA GLU A 27 7.87 7.46 -0.79
C GLU A 27 9.36 7.18 -0.94
N ASP A 28 10.13 7.27 0.14
CA ASP A 28 11.58 7.03 0.13
C ASP A 28 11.89 5.59 -0.32
N TRP A 29 11.13 4.62 0.20
CA TRP A 29 11.29 3.23 -0.20
C TRP A 29 11.01 3.02 -1.70
N LEU A 30 9.89 3.57 -2.21
CA LEU A 30 9.51 3.46 -3.63
C LEU A 30 10.55 4.11 -4.55
N ARG A 31 11.06 5.28 -4.20
CA ARG A 31 12.11 5.97 -4.98
C ARG A 31 13.44 5.23 -4.97
N GLY A 32 13.74 4.50 -3.90
CA GLY A 32 14.91 3.64 -3.83
C GLY A 32 14.76 2.34 -4.62
N ALA A 33 13.54 1.81 -4.74
CA ALA A 33 13.29 0.51 -5.33
C ALA A 33 12.90 0.54 -6.82
N ILE A 34 12.24 1.61 -7.30
CA ILE A 34 11.71 1.70 -8.67
C ILE A 34 12.65 2.53 -9.55
N THR A 35 13.00 1.98 -10.70
CA THR A 35 13.91 2.63 -11.67
C THR A 35 13.20 3.33 -12.83
N THR A 36 11.95 2.95 -13.11
CA THR A 36 11.14 3.64 -14.12
C THR A 36 10.62 4.98 -13.60
N PRO A 37 10.35 5.95 -14.48
CA PRO A 37 9.75 7.22 -14.06
C PRO A 37 8.39 7.01 -13.39
N ILE A 38 8.24 7.55 -12.17
CA ILE A 38 7.00 7.50 -11.38
C ILE A 38 6.55 8.91 -10.99
N GLU A 39 5.24 9.11 -10.95
CA GLU A 39 4.59 10.26 -10.34
C GLU A 39 4.03 9.82 -8.97
N ILE A 40 4.40 10.51 -7.91
CA ILE A 40 3.92 10.19 -6.55
C ILE A 40 3.02 11.32 -6.05
N LEU A 41 1.82 10.95 -5.58
CA LEU A 41 0.90 11.81 -4.85
C LEU A 41 0.76 11.32 -3.42
N ARG A 42 1.02 12.19 -2.43
CA ARG A 42 0.73 11.90 -1.02
C ARG A 42 -0.54 12.61 -0.58
N ARG A 43 -1.38 11.88 0.16
CA ARG A 43 -2.60 12.41 0.77
C ARG A 43 -2.71 11.89 2.21
N ILE A 44 -3.28 12.69 3.09
CA ILE A 44 -3.63 12.31 4.45
C ILE A 44 -5.16 12.32 4.54
N THR A 45 -5.73 11.30 5.18
CA THR A 45 -7.17 11.21 5.50
C THR A 45 -7.36 10.85 6.98
N PRO A 46 -8.44 11.31 7.63
CA PRO A 46 -8.81 10.81 8.95
C PRO A 46 -9.05 9.30 8.95
N ASP A 47 -9.00 8.70 10.12
CA ASP A 47 -9.49 7.34 10.32
C ASP A 47 -11.02 7.31 10.11
N GLY A 48 -11.52 6.18 9.61
CA GLY A 48 -12.95 5.97 9.36
C GLY A 48 -13.20 5.27 8.04
N ARG A 49 -14.22 4.39 8.02
CA ARG A 49 -14.53 3.57 6.83
C ARG A 49 -14.92 4.43 5.64
N ALA A 50 -15.79 5.41 5.83
CA ALA A 50 -16.30 6.26 4.75
C ALA A 50 -15.22 7.19 4.19
N GLU A 51 -14.43 7.82 5.07
CA GLU A 51 -13.35 8.75 4.71
C GLU A 51 -12.26 8.03 3.90
N VAL A 52 -11.84 6.86 4.38
CA VAL A 52 -10.81 6.05 3.70
C VAL A 52 -11.34 5.52 2.38
N ALA A 53 -12.58 5.00 2.33
CA ALA A 53 -13.19 4.51 1.09
C ALA A 53 -13.30 5.60 0.03
N ALA A 54 -13.74 6.80 0.41
CA ALA A 54 -13.82 7.96 -0.50
C ALA A 54 -12.43 8.34 -1.04
N ALA A 55 -11.42 8.42 -0.16
CA ALA A 55 -10.06 8.75 -0.57
C ALA A 55 -9.44 7.70 -1.51
N LEU A 56 -9.67 6.40 -1.26
CA LEU A 56 -9.22 5.32 -2.12
C LEU A 56 -9.90 5.37 -3.50
N THR A 57 -11.20 5.66 -3.53
CA THR A 57 -11.97 5.80 -4.77
C THR A 57 -11.47 6.97 -5.61
N ASP A 58 -11.33 8.16 -5.01
CA ASP A 58 -10.79 9.34 -5.70
C ASP A 58 -9.39 9.07 -6.29
N LEU A 59 -8.51 8.44 -5.52
CA LEU A 59 -7.15 8.15 -5.97
C LEU A 59 -7.12 7.14 -7.11
N ALA A 60 -7.99 6.13 -7.07
CA ALA A 60 -8.07 5.10 -8.11
C ALA A 60 -8.75 5.61 -9.38
N ASP A 61 -9.93 6.22 -9.25
CA ASP A 61 -10.80 6.53 -10.38
C ASP A 61 -10.51 7.92 -10.97
N ASP A 62 -10.36 8.96 -10.13
CA ASP A 62 -10.23 10.35 -10.60
C ASP A 62 -8.77 10.72 -10.87
N TRP A 63 -7.85 10.38 -9.94
CA TRP A 63 -6.43 10.62 -10.18
C TRP A 63 -5.80 9.55 -11.08
N GLY A 64 -6.37 8.35 -11.15
CA GLY A 64 -5.94 7.27 -12.03
C GLY A 64 -4.65 6.60 -11.55
N ALA A 65 -4.55 6.31 -10.25
CA ALA A 65 -3.43 5.57 -9.68
C ALA A 65 -3.29 4.18 -10.30
N ASP A 66 -2.06 3.76 -10.55
CA ASP A 66 -1.72 2.37 -10.89
C ASP A 66 -1.51 1.55 -9.61
N LEU A 67 -0.93 2.18 -8.59
CA LEU A 67 -0.68 1.60 -7.26
C LEU A 67 -1.09 2.60 -6.18
N ILE A 68 -1.80 2.13 -5.15
CA ILE A 68 -2.07 2.87 -3.92
C ILE A 68 -1.45 2.13 -2.75
N LEU A 69 -0.60 2.80 -1.98
CA LEU A 69 -0.12 2.35 -0.68
C LEU A 69 -0.89 3.11 0.40
N ALA A 70 -1.78 2.44 1.14
CA ALA A 70 -2.52 3.02 2.25
C ALA A 70 -1.89 2.60 3.57
N THR A 71 -1.31 3.54 4.33
CA THR A 71 -0.63 3.25 5.59
C THR A 71 -1.42 3.76 6.79
N GLY A 72 -1.63 2.90 7.78
CA GLY A 72 -2.39 3.19 8.99
C GLY A 72 -3.79 2.57 9.01
N GLY A 73 -4.43 2.59 10.19
CA GLY A 73 -5.79 2.08 10.40
C GLY A 73 -5.98 0.58 10.15
N THR A 74 -4.92 -0.24 10.28
CA THR A 74 -4.97 -1.69 9.99
C THR A 74 -5.02 -2.58 11.24
N GLY A 75 -5.02 -2.01 12.43
CA GLY A 75 -5.09 -2.77 13.67
C GLY A 75 -6.51 -3.21 14.07
N PRO A 76 -6.68 -3.78 15.28
CA PRO A 76 -7.97 -4.23 15.80
C PRO A 76 -8.73 -3.16 16.60
N SER A 77 -8.24 -1.93 16.67
CA SER A 77 -8.93 -0.84 17.36
C SER A 77 -10.25 -0.48 16.64
N PRO A 78 -11.30 -0.04 17.34
CA PRO A 78 -12.55 0.38 16.71
C PRO A 78 -12.41 1.49 15.66
N ARG A 79 -11.35 2.30 15.73
CA ARG A 79 -11.05 3.34 14.75
C ARG A 79 -10.30 2.81 13.52
N ASP A 80 -9.65 1.66 13.63
CA ASP A 80 -8.90 1.04 12.54
C ASP A 80 -9.86 0.37 11.55
N GLN A 81 -10.33 1.10 10.56
CA GLN A 81 -11.33 0.66 9.59
C GLN A 81 -10.82 0.66 8.13
N THR A 82 -9.50 0.75 7.94
CA THR A 82 -8.89 0.68 6.61
C THR A 82 -9.20 -0.63 5.87
N PRO A 83 -9.19 -1.82 6.52
CA PRO A 83 -9.56 -3.06 5.85
C PRO A 83 -11.02 -3.09 5.38
N GLU A 84 -11.94 -2.56 6.19
CA GLU A 84 -13.35 -2.46 5.83
C GLU A 84 -13.59 -1.49 4.67
N ALA A 85 -12.90 -0.33 4.70
CA ALA A 85 -12.94 0.63 3.60
C ALA A 85 -12.38 0.04 2.30
N MET A 86 -11.29 -0.73 2.39
CA MET A 86 -10.72 -1.41 1.23
C MET A 86 -11.70 -2.45 0.65
N ALA A 87 -12.38 -3.23 1.49
CA ALA A 87 -13.36 -4.20 1.06
C ALA A 87 -14.56 -3.56 0.33
N ASP A 88 -14.95 -2.33 0.70
CA ASP A 88 -16.03 -1.60 0.03
C ASP A 88 -15.68 -1.14 -1.39
N VAL A 89 -14.39 -0.92 -1.66
CA VAL A 89 -13.95 -0.30 -2.92
C VAL A 89 -13.26 -1.26 -3.89
N THR A 90 -12.77 -2.40 -3.41
CA THR A 90 -12.08 -3.40 -4.27
C THR A 90 -13.05 -4.33 -4.96
N THR A 91 -12.71 -4.76 -6.16
CA THR A 91 -13.45 -5.75 -6.93
C THR A 91 -13.16 -7.17 -6.44
N PHE A 92 -11.91 -7.40 -6.04
CA PHE A 92 -11.46 -8.67 -5.44
C PHE A 92 -10.21 -8.45 -4.59
N ASP A 93 -9.98 -9.37 -3.65
CA ASP A 93 -8.86 -9.35 -2.72
C ASP A 93 -7.69 -10.19 -3.21
N LEU A 94 -6.49 -9.80 -2.76
CA LEU A 94 -5.23 -10.53 -2.94
C LEU A 94 -4.64 -10.89 -1.56
N PRO A 95 -5.21 -11.87 -0.83
CA PRO A 95 -4.89 -12.14 0.59
C PRO A 95 -3.43 -12.53 0.80
N GLY A 96 -2.76 -13.13 -0.19
CA GLY A 96 -1.35 -13.53 -0.10
C GLY A 96 -0.40 -12.37 0.21
N PHE A 97 -0.74 -11.13 -0.19
CA PHE A 97 0.04 -9.95 0.21
C PHE A 97 0.02 -9.75 1.73
N GLY A 98 -1.17 -9.79 2.34
CA GLY A 98 -1.33 -9.66 3.79
C GLY A 98 -0.65 -10.80 4.56
N GLU A 99 -0.73 -12.01 4.06
CA GLU A 99 -0.07 -13.19 4.64
C GLU A 99 1.47 -13.02 4.66
N ALA A 100 2.06 -12.65 3.54
CA ALA A 100 3.50 -12.44 3.41
C ALA A 100 3.99 -11.29 4.32
N MET A 101 3.27 -10.17 4.35
CA MET A 101 3.61 -9.02 5.19
C MET A 101 3.54 -9.38 6.68
N ARG A 102 2.47 -10.07 7.14
CA ARG A 102 2.37 -10.53 8.54
C ARG A 102 3.45 -11.51 8.91
N ALA A 103 3.75 -12.46 8.02
CA ALA A 103 4.82 -13.44 8.26
C ALA A 103 6.20 -12.77 8.41
N ALA A 104 6.49 -11.76 7.60
CA ALA A 104 7.74 -11.01 7.67
C ALA A 104 7.83 -10.18 8.96
N ASN A 105 6.80 -9.35 9.24
CA ASN A 105 6.77 -8.52 10.43
C ASN A 105 6.71 -9.34 11.73
N GLY A 106 6.08 -10.52 11.72
CA GLY A 106 6.03 -11.43 12.86
C GLY A 106 7.38 -11.95 13.33
N LYS A 107 8.40 -11.93 12.48
CA LYS A 107 9.78 -12.26 12.85
C LYS A 107 10.44 -11.14 13.68
N VAL A 108 9.92 -9.91 13.59
CA VAL A 108 10.46 -8.73 14.28
C VAL A 108 9.64 -8.43 15.54
N VAL A 109 8.31 -8.51 15.45
CA VAL A 109 7.41 -8.16 16.55
C VAL A 109 6.21 -9.11 16.60
N ALA A 110 5.98 -9.76 17.74
CA ALA A 110 4.93 -10.78 17.90
C ALA A 110 3.51 -10.21 17.63
N THR A 111 3.26 -8.93 17.90
CA THR A 111 1.96 -8.29 17.70
C THR A 111 1.62 -8.02 16.24
N ALA A 112 2.53 -8.28 15.30
CA ALA A 112 2.24 -8.18 13.86
C ALA A 112 1.06 -9.07 13.41
N ILE A 113 0.79 -10.15 14.15
CA ILE A 113 -0.38 -11.02 13.91
C ILE A 113 -1.73 -10.28 14.05
N LEU A 114 -1.76 -9.17 14.77
CA LEU A 114 -2.97 -8.35 14.95
C LEU A 114 -3.23 -7.41 13.76
N SER A 115 -2.26 -7.23 12.87
CA SER A 115 -2.43 -6.37 11.69
C SER A 115 -3.32 -7.06 10.65
N ARG A 116 -4.35 -6.33 10.20
CA ARG A 116 -5.30 -6.76 9.18
C ARG A 116 -4.95 -6.21 7.79
N GLN A 117 -3.67 -5.89 7.59
CA GLN A 117 -3.14 -5.44 6.32
C GLN A 117 -3.37 -6.49 5.22
N SER A 118 -3.65 -6.03 3.99
CA SER A 118 -3.96 -6.88 2.84
C SER A 118 -3.71 -6.12 1.54
N ALA A 119 -4.11 -6.71 0.41
CA ALA A 119 -4.18 -6.03 -0.87
C ALA A 119 -5.45 -6.43 -1.62
N GLY A 120 -5.85 -5.58 -2.57
CA GLY A 120 -6.98 -5.84 -3.45
C GLY A 120 -6.87 -5.00 -4.72
N VAL A 121 -7.77 -5.22 -5.66
CA VAL A 121 -7.78 -4.55 -6.96
C VAL A 121 -9.09 -3.81 -7.16
N ARG A 122 -8.99 -2.55 -7.62
CA ARG A 122 -10.10 -1.75 -8.13
C ARG A 122 -9.82 -1.36 -9.58
N GLY A 123 -10.60 -1.89 -10.51
CA GLY A 123 -10.34 -1.67 -11.94
C GLY A 123 -8.92 -2.11 -12.32
N ARG A 124 -8.06 -1.14 -12.66
CA ARG A 124 -6.63 -1.38 -12.95
C ARG A 124 -5.69 -0.88 -11.84
N THR A 125 -6.20 -0.54 -10.68
CA THR A 125 -5.43 -0.05 -9.53
C THR A 125 -5.19 -1.17 -8.53
N LEU A 126 -3.92 -1.44 -8.20
CA LEU A 126 -3.55 -2.27 -7.06
C LEU A 126 -3.56 -1.41 -5.79
N ILE A 127 -4.32 -1.81 -4.79
CA ILE A 127 -4.38 -1.17 -3.48
C ILE A 127 -3.73 -2.09 -2.46
N ILE A 128 -2.73 -1.59 -1.72
CA ILE A 128 -2.03 -2.32 -0.66
C ILE A 128 -2.18 -1.54 0.64
N THR A 129 -2.71 -2.17 1.68
CA THR A 129 -2.77 -1.58 3.02
C THR A 129 -1.57 -2.01 3.84
N LEU A 130 -0.94 -1.06 4.52
CA LEU A 130 0.32 -1.21 5.24
C LEU A 130 0.16 -0.83 6.72
N PRO A 131 1.01 -1.33 7.61
CA PRO A 131 1.04 -0.85 8.99
C PRO A 131 1.48 0.62 9.05
N GLY A 132 1.21 1.29 10.19
CA GLY A 132 1.50 2.71 10.32
C GLY A 132 2.94 3.06 10.70
N SER A 133 3.76 2.11 11.16
CA SER A 133 5.14 2.42 11.57
C SER A 133 6.12 2.31 10.42
N PRO A 134 7.09 3.26 10.26
CA PRO A 134 8.07 3.24 9.17
C PRO A 134 8.85 1.94 9.04
N ASN A 135 9.31 1.36 10.15
CA ASN A 135 10.06 0.08 10.11
C ASN A 135 9.19 -1.08 9.61
N ALA A 136 7.93 -1.14 10.04
CA ALA A 136 7.01 -2.17 9.59
C ALA A 136 6.58 -1.98 8.11
N ILE A 137 6.54 -0.73 7.62
CA ILE A 137 6.33 -0.40 6.20
C ILE A 137 7.47 -0.99 5.37
N SER A 138 8.74 -0.70 5.71
CA SER A 138 9.90 -1.23 4.98
C SER A 138 9.89 -2.76 4.94
N THR A 139 9.74 -3.41 6.11
CA THR A 139 9.66 -4.87 6.21
C THR A 139 8.51 -5.45 5.37
N SER A 140 7.35 -4.77 5.35
CA SER A 140 6.20 -5.20 4.55
C SER A 140 6.49 -5.09 3.05
N LEU A 141 7.02 -3.96 2.59
CA LEU A 141 7.33 -3.74 1.18
C LEU A 141 8.41 -4.69 0.68
N GLU A 142 9.46 -4.92 1.45
CA GLU A 142 10.51 -5.90 1.14
C GLU A 142 9.95 -7.32 0.96
N ALA A 143 8.92 -7.68 1.75
CA ALA A 143 8.32 -9.01 1.67
C ALA A 143 7.47 -9.25 0.41
N ILE A 144 6.88 -8.19 -0.16
CA ILE A 144 5.85 -8.35 -1.20
C ILE A 144 6.24 -7.75 -2.56
N PHE A 145 7.15 -6.78 -2.58
CA PHE A 145 7.31 -5.93 -3.77
C PHE A 145 7.89 -6.67 -4.98
N ALA A 146 8.53 -7.82 -4.78
CA ALA A 146 8.95 -8.68 -5.88
C ALA A 146 7.78 -9.11 -6.78
N ALA A 147 6.55 -9.22 -6.23
CA ALA A 147 5.35 -9.60 -6.96
C ALA A 147 4.57 -8.40 -7.54
N VAL A 148 4.77 -7.19 -7.00
CA VAL A 148 3.98 -6.00 -7.37
C VAL A 148 4.10 -5.66 -8.86
N PRO A 149 5.30 -5.61 -9.49
CA PRO A 149 5.41 -5.28 -10.91
C PRO A 149 4.62 -6.23 -11.82
N TYR A 150 4.66 -7.53 -11.52
CA TYR A 150 3.91 -8.51 -12.31
C TYR A 150 2.39 -8.40 -12.05
N CYS A 151 1.98 -8.11 -10.84
CA CYS A 151 0.58 -7.86 -10.53
C CYS A 151 0.04 -6.65 -11.34
N LEU A 152 0.79 -5.56 -11.41
CA LEU A 152 0.43 -4.39 -12.22
C LEU A 152 0.30 -4.74 -13.71
N ASP A 153 1.23 -5.54 -14.25
CA ASP A 153 1.15 -6.04 -15.64
C ASP A 153 -0.17 -6.81 -15.87
N LEU A 154 -0.53 -7.71 -14.94
CA LEU A 154 -1.72 -8.57 -15.05
C LEU A 154 -3.04 -7.79 -15.02
N ILE A 155 -3.12 -6.71 -14.24
CA ILE A 155 -4.34 -5.89 -14.13
C ILE A 155 -4.40 -4.76 -15.16
N GLY A 156 -3.42 -4.68 -16.07
CA GLY A 156 -3.37 -3.66 -17.12
C GLY A 156 -2.99 -2.26 -16.63
N ALA A 157 -2.30 -2.17 -15.49
CA ALA A 157 -1.72 -0.94 -14.96
C ALA A 157 -0.40 -0.58 -15.65
N ALA A 158 0.18 0.57 -15.29
CA ALA A 158 1.46 0.97 -15.87
C ALA A 158 2.59 0.03 -15.40
N ARG A 159 3.42 -0.38 -16.36
CA ARG A 159 4.58 -1.20 -16.10
C ARG A 159 5.64 -0.44 -15.30
N ILE A 160 6.16 -1.07 -14.26
CA ILE A 160 7.29 -0.57 -13.47
C ILE A 160 8.44 -1.58 -13.48
N GLU A 161 9.67 -1.06 -13.41
CA GLU A 161 10.89 -1.85 -13.23
C GLU A 161 11.54 -1.48 -11.90
N THR A 162 12.22 -2.43 -11.29
CA THR A 162 12.87 -2.26 -9.99
C THR A 162 14.38 -2.37 -10.10
N ASP A 163 15.08 -1.75 -9.14
CA ASP A 163 16.51 -1.96 -8.96
C ASP A 163 16.74 -3.36 -8.35
N PRO A 164 17.41 -4.28 -9.08
CA PRO A 164 17.64 -5.63 -8.59
C PRO A 164 18.54 -5.70 -7.34
N SER A 165 19.28 -4.62 -7.02
CA SER A 165 20.10 -4.54 -5.81
C SER A 165 19.25 -4.25 -4.56
N VAL A 166 18.06 -3.65 -4.73
CA VAL A 166 17.09 -3.38 -3.67
C VAL A 166 16.04 -4.49 -3.62
N ILE A 167 15.34 -4.71 -4.73
CA ILE A 167 14.34 -5.76 -4.85
C ILE A 167 14.24 -6.25 -6.29
N LYS A 168 14.41 -7.55 -6.49
CA LYS A 168 14.30 -8.14 -7.82
C LYS A 168 12.85 -8.50 -8.12
N ALA A 169 12.25 -7.78 -9.07
CA ALA A 169 10.93 -8.13 -9.58
C ALA A 169 10.91 -9.54 -10.18
N HIS A 170 9.84 -10.27 -9.89
CA HIS A 170 9.62 -11.59 -10.46
C HIS A 170 8.50 -11.54 -11.51
N ARG A 171 8.85 -11.88 -12.76
CA ARG A 171 7.89 -12.12 -13.84
C ARG A 171 8.11 -13.54 -14.36
N PRO A 172 7.07 -14.39 -14.43
CA PRO A 172 7.18 -15.72 -15.03
C PRO A 172 7.65 -15.63 -16.48
N LYS A 173 8.44 -16.63 -16.93
CA LYS A 173 8.87 -16.71 -18.32
C LYS A 173 7.65 -16.92 -19.22
N GLY A 174 7.48 -16.06 -20.22
CA GLY A 174 6.37 -16.14 -21.17
C GLY A 174 5.12 -15.34 -20.79
N ALA A 175 5.23 -14.47 -19.79
CA ALA A 175 4.19 -13.50 -19.43
C ALA A 175 4.35 -12.21 -20.23
#